data_45eccadfaf05f708e74dd77da525a6d4
#
_entry.id   45eccadfaf05f708e74dd77da525a6d4
#
_cell.length_a   1.000
_cell.length_b   1.000
_cell.length_c   1.000
_cell.angle_alpha   90.00
_cell.angle_beta   90.00
_cell.angle_gamma   90.00
#
_symmetry.space_group_name_H-M   'P 1'
#
loop_
_entity.id
_entity.type
_entity.pdbx_description
1 polymer ?
#
loop_
_entity_poly.entity_id
_entity_poly.type
_entity_poly.pdbx_seq_one_letter_code
_entity_poly.pdbx_strand_id
1 'polypeptide(L)'
;MINCAQILAWSAWAPGLADRAAWLAALRTHGADFGLLSSEYAPLNAAEPKAPAVLVPPMLRRRLSPLGRAAAEAAAPLLAAAEDKNLPWVYASWGDLQLAVDSLESVAAGGTVSPAAFSTSVHNAPPALLSIALGHTGNLTALAGGPFSLEAAFESAVGLLFEAPQVLLICADLKPPVQTNAAGVTHAVGLLLGRQHETADPNQWREVCAKGPCAALTTRPLSASETSDNRLDTLGGPSPALEVLAWLLGSDDRTFTHFDRHAAHIWAKTSRLEAETRHP
;
A
#
# COMPACT_ATOMS: atom_id res chain seq x y z
N MET A 1 -17.37 -8.06 -12.28
CA MET A 1 -16.13 -8.02 -13.10
C MET A 1 -15.00 -8.44 -12.17
N ILE A 2 -14.12 -9.31 -12.56
CA ILE A 2 -12.98 -9.71 -11.73
C ILE A 2 -11.80 -8.81 -12.11
N ASN A 3 -11.34 -8.00 -11.15
CA ASN A 3 -10.16 -7.17 -11.34
C ASN A 3 -8.93 -8.05 -11.08
N CYS A 4 -8.12 -8.34 -12.10
CA CYS A 4 -6.92 -9.15 -11.96
C CYS A 4 -5.70 -8.52 -12.62
N ALA A 5 -4.52 -8.75 -12.04
CA ALA A 5 -3.24 -8.31 -12.55
C ALA A 5 -2.14 -9.31 -12.21
N GLN A 6 -1.12 -9.37 -13.04
CA GLN A 6 0.13 -10.04 -12.71
C GLN A 6 0.92 -9.18 -11.72
N ILE A 7 1.50 -9.79 -10.69
CA ILE A 7 2.42 -9.11 -9.79
C ILE A 7 3.86 -9.40 -10.28
N LEU A 8 4.45 -8.40 -10.95
CA LEU A 8 5.80 -8.52 -11.52
C LEU A 8 6.88 -8.39 -10.45
N ALA A 9 6.66 -7.50 -9.49
CA ALA A 9 7.54 -7.31 -8.34
C ALA A 9 6.76 -6.72 -7.16
N TRP A 10 7.32 -6.89 -5.97
CA TRP A 10 6.82 -6.27 -4.75
C TRP A 10 7.95 -5.66 -3.94
N SER A 11 7.62 -4.69 -3.14
CA SER A 11 8.50 -4.05 -2.18
C SER A 11 7.70 -3.58 -0.98
N ALA A 12 8.32 -3.50 0.18
CA ALA A 12 7.71 -2.90 1.35
C ALA A 12 8.77 -2.30 2.26
N TRP A 13 8.34 -1.29 3.03
CA TRP A 13 9.15 -0.67 4.05
C TRP A 13 8.32 -0.43 5.32
N ALA A 14 8.91 -0.72 6.46
CA ALA A 14 8.43 -0.29 7.77
C ALA A 14 9.64 -0.09 8.70
N PRO A 15 9.49 0.62 9.84
CA PRO A 15 10.55 0.68 10.86
C PRO A 15 11.02 -0.73 11.21
N GLY A 16 12.35 -0.97 11.17
CA GLY A 16 12.94 -2.30 11.42
C GLY A 16 12.80 -3.34 10.29
N LEU A 17 12.04 -3.05 9.24
CA LEU A 17 11.84 -3.92 8.07
C LEU A 17 12.16 -3.13 6.80
N ALA A 18 13.45 -2.89 6.56
CA ALA A 18 13.89 -2.00 5.50
C ALA A 18 14.07 -2.67 4.14
N ASP A 19 14.18 -3.99 4.10
CA ASP A 19 14.44 -4.73 2.87
C ASP A 19 13.63 -6.04 2.79
N ARG A 20 13.65 -6.63 1.61
CA ARG A 20 12.92 -7.86 1.30
C ARG A 20 13.31 -9.02 2.19
N ALA A 21 14.58 -9.16 2.55
CA ALA A 21 15.08 -10.26 3.38
C ALA A 21 14.53 -10.15 4.82
N ALA A 22 14.48 -8.93 5.36
CA ALA A 22 13.89 -8.65 6.67
C ALA A 22 12.39 -9.00 6.69
N TRP A 23 11.64 -8.61 5.66
CA TRP A 23 10.21 -8.94 5.53
C TRP A 23 9.97 -10.45 5.47
N LEU A 24 10.72 -11.18 4.64
CA LEU A 24 10.59 -12.63 4.53
C LEU A 24 11.02 -13.37 5.81
N ALA A 25 12.00 -12.85 6.53
CA ALA A 25 12.41 -13.40 7.83
C ALA A 25 11.31 -13.19 8.89
N ALA A 26 10.73 -11.98 8.95
CA ALA A 26 9.63 -11.67 9.85
C ALA A 26 8.42 -12.59 9.61
N LEU A 27 8.03 -12.77 8.35
CA LEU A 27 6.94 -13.66 7.95
C LEU A 27 7.20 -15.13 8.33
N ARG A 28 8.42 -15.61 8.19
CA ARG A 28 8.78 -16.98 8.61
C ARG A 28 8.68 -17.18 10.12
N THR A 29 8.98 -16.14 10.89
CA THR A 29 8.99 -16.19 12.35
C THR A 29 7.60 -16.04 12.96
N HIS A 30 6.77 -15.16 12.40
CA HIS A 30 5.50 -14.72 12.99
C HIS A 30 4.27 -15.13 12.17
N GLY A 31 4.45 -15.76 11.02
CA GLY A 31 3.34 -16.07 10.11
C GLY A 31 2.74 -14.83 9.48
N ALA A 32 1.46 -14.93 9.09
CA ALA A 32 0.72 -13.81 8.51
C ALA A 32 0.10 -12.87 9.57
N ASP A 33 0.36 -13.12 10.85
CA ASP A 33 -0.17 -12.30 11.95
C ASP A 33 0.73 -11.08 12.21
N PHE A 34 0.44 -10.00 11.48
CA PHE A 34 1.11 -8.71 11.65
C PHE A 34 0.64 -7.91 12.88
N GLY A 35 -0.37 -8.38 13.60
CA GLY A 35 -0.75 -7.81 14.90
C GLY A 35 0.43 -7.81 15.88
N LEU A 36 1.31 -8.79 15.77
CA LEU A 36 2.55 -8.87 16.54
C LEU A 36 3.60 -7.82 16.14
N LEU A 37 3.58 -7.29 14.93
CA LEU A 37 4.48 -6.21 14.52
C LEU A 37 4.24 -4.91 15.30
N SER A 38 3.05 -4.73 15.84
CA SER A 38 2.72 -3.53 16.64
C SER A 38 3.26 -3.57 18.07
N SER A 39 3.57 -4.74 18.64
CA SER A 39 3.96 -4.88 20.05
C SER A 39 5.32 -5.55 20.30
N GLU A 40 5.73 -6.51 19.51
CA GLU A 40 6.95 -7.30 19.75
C GLU A 40 8.10 -7.01 18.80
N TYR A 41 7.81 -6.58 17.56
CA TYR A 41 8.85 -6.17 16.60
C TYR A 41 9.32 -4.74 16.80
N ALA A 42 8.71 -4.05 17.77
CA ALA A 42 9.05 -2.69 18.05
C ALA A 42 10.17 -2.56 19.07
N PRO A 43 11.37 -2.19 18.59
CA PRO A 43 12.00 -1.01 19.15
C PRO A 43 11.20 0.24 18.70
N LEU A 44 9.86 0.12 18.56
CA LEU A 44 8.91 1.18 18.15
C LEU A 44 8.78 2.31 19.19
N ASN A 45 9.48 2.24 20.30
CA ASN A 45 9.55 3.32 21.29
C ASN A 45 10.87 4.12 21.22
N ALA A 46 11.85 3.67 20.47
CA ALA A 46 12.95 4.53 20.06
C ALA A 46 12.46 5.36 18.88
N ALA A 47 12.89 6.62 18.77
CA ALA A 47 12.57 7.51 17.65
C ALA A 47 12.53 6.71 16.34
N GLU A 48 11.36 6.61 15.71
CA GLU A 48 11.15 5.78 14.52
C GLU A 48 12.27 6.06 13.52
N PRO A 49 13.03 5.06 13.07
CA PRO A 49 14.07 5.30 12.08
C PRO A 49 13.38 5.86 10.83
N LYS A 50 13.75 7.08 10.46
CA LYS A 50 13.20 7.70 9.25
C LYS A 50 13.67 6.91 8.03
N ALA A 51 12.74 6.57 7.16
CA ALA A 51 13.05 5.98 5.87
C ALA A 51 14.12 6.83 5.15
N PRO A 52 15.22 6.23 4.65
CA PRO A 52 16.35 6.97 4.09
C PRO A 52 15.98 7.73 2.80
N ALA A 53 15.06 7.20 1.98
CA ALA A 53 14.60 7.77 0.71
C ALA A 53 15.77 8.14 -0.23
N VAL A 54 16.71 7.20 -0.41
CA VAL A 54 17.97 7.46 -1.10
C VAL A 54 17.78 7.83 -2.58
N LEU A 55 16.71 7.28 -3.19
CA LEU A 55 16.32 7.56 -4.57
C LEU A 55 16.07 9.06 -4.81
N VAL A 56 15.65 9.79 -3.77
CA VAL A 56 15.26 11.20 -3.87
C VAL A 56 16.47 12.10 -3.63
N PRO A 57 16.74 13.09 -4.52
CA PRO A 57 17.84 14.04 -4.35
C PRO A 57 17.81 14.74 -2.97
N PRO A 58 18.97 15.02 -2.34
CA PRO A 58 19.02 15.50 -0.94
C PRO A 58 18.19 16.74 -0.65
N MET A 59 18.13 17.71 -1.56
CA MET A 59 17.35 18.93 -1.38
C MET A 59 15.85 18.67 -1.35
N LEU A 60 15.35 17.79 -2.22
CA LEU A 60 13.94 17.42 -2.29
C LEU A 60 13.59 16.44 -1.18
N ARG A 61 14.51 15.55 -0.80
CA ARG A 61 14.34 14.62 0.33
C ARG A 61 14.04 15.31 1.65
N ARG A 62 14.59 16.52 1.88
CA ARG A 62 14.29 17.34 3.08
C ARG A 62 12.85 17.84 3.12
N ARG A 63 12.19 17.91 1.97
CA ARG A 63 10.80 18.34 1.84
C ARG A 63 9.80 17.19 1.99
N LEU A 64 10.26 15.93 1.86
CA LEU A 64 9.41 14.77 2.07
C LEU A 64 9.09 14.61 3.56
N SER A 65 7.79 14.48 3.85
CA SER A 65 7.31 14.02 5.15
C SER A 65 7.77 12.56 5.42
N PRO A 66 7.66 12.05 6.63
CA PRO A 66 7.89 10.64 6.93
C PRO A 66 7.10 9.71 6.01
N LEU A 67 5.86 10.05 5.70
CA LEU A 67 4.99 9.33 4.75
C LEU A 67 5.62 9.26 3.35
N GLY A 68 6.04 10.41 2.80
CA GLY A 68 6.68 10.48 1.49
C GLY A 68 8.00 9.73 1.42
N ARG A 69 8.75 9.67 2.52
CA ARG A 69 9.99 8.88 2.60
C ARG A 69 9.72 7.38 2.59
N ALA A 70 8.73 6.91 3.36
CA ALA A 70 8.32 5.50 3.36
C ALA A 70 7.86 5.07 1.95
N ALA A 71 7.02 5.89 1.31
CA ALA A 71 6.57 5.66 -0.07
C ALA A 71 7.76 5.59 -1.06
N ALA A 72 8.78 6.46 -0.90
CA ALA A 72 9.98 6.43 -1.75
C ALA A 72 10.77 5.13 -1.60
N GLU A 73 10.89 4.58 -0.39
CA GLU A 73 11.58 3.29 -0.16
C GLU A 73 10.83 2.13 -0.82
N ALA A 74 9.50 2.09 -0.71
CA ALA A 74 8.70 1.07 -1.38
C ALA A 74 8.73 1.24 -2.92
N ALA A 75 8.79 2.47 -3.44
CA ALA A 75 8.84 2.73 -4.87
C ALA A 75 10.19 2.39 -5.52
N ALA A 76 11.30 2.63 -4.82
CA ALA A 76 12.65 2.60 -5.39
C ALA A 76 13.00 1.29 -6.11
N PRO A 77 12.85 0.08 -5.51
CA PRO A 77 13.19 -1.16 -6.20
C PRO A 77 12.23 -1.48 -7.34
N LEU A 78 10.96 -1.05 -7.25
CA LEU A 78 9.97 -1.28 -8.29
C LEU A 78 10.20 -0.40 -9.51
N LEU A 79 10.57 0.87 -9.31
CA LEU A 79 10.98 1.77 -10.39
C LEU A 79 12.27 1.32 -11.07
N ALA A 80 13.18 0.68 -10.32
CA ALA A 80 14.36 0.07 -10.92
C ALA A 80 14.03 -1.14 -11.81
N ALA A 81 12.99 -1.91 -11.44
CA ALA A 81 12.52 -3.08 -12.18
C ALA A 81 11.55 -2.74 -13.32
N ALA A 82 10.97 -1.54 -13.35
CA ALA A 82 10.01 -1.13 -14.36
C ALA A 82 10.68 -0.91 -15.72
N GLU A 83 10.01 -1.32 -16.78
CA GLU A 83 10.47 -1.15 -18.17
C GLU A 83 10.38 0.31 -18.60
N ASP A 84 9.30 1.01 -18.23
CA ASP A 84 9.10 2.43 -18.52
C ASP A 84 9.19 3.26 -17.23
N LYS A 85 10.03 4.29 -17.25
CA LYS A 85 10.16 5.24 -16.11
C LYS A 85 8.93 6.12 -15.91
N ASN A 86 8.11 6.29 -16.95
CA ASN A 86 6.89 7.08 -16.93
C ASN A 86 5.61 6.22 -16.88
N LEU A 87 5.73 4.96 -16.43
CA LEU A 87 4.56 4.13 -16.20
C LEU A 87 3.55 4.84 -15.26
N PRO A 88 2.24 4.57 -15.39
CA PRO A 88 1.26 5.13 -14.48
C PRO A 88 1.52 4.75 -13.02
N TRP A 89 1.32 5.70 -12.10
CA TRP A 89 1.38 5.48 -10.66
C TRP A 89 -0.01 5.57 -10.06
N VAL A 90 -0.33 4.63 -9.18
CA VAL A 90 -1.46 4.69 -8.26
C VAL A 90 -0.92 4.75 -6.84
N TYR A 91 -1.24 5.82 -6.14
CA TYR A 91 -0.84 6.03 -4.76
C TYR A 91 -2.06 6.07 -3.86
N ALA A 92 -2.06 5.27 -2.81
CA ALA A 92 -3.12 5.24 -1.82
C ALA A 92 -2.59 5.54 -0.43
N SER A 93 -3.30 6.39 0.31
CA SER A 93 -2.93 6.80 1.67
C SER A 93 -4.09 7.52 2.35
N TRP A 94 -4.11 7.48 3.68
CA TRP A 94 -4.95 8.36 4.48
C TRP A 94 -4.46 9.83 4.49
N GLY A 95 -3.25 10.08 3.98
CA GLY A 95 -2.56 11.35 4.10
C GLY A 95 -1.71 11.45 5.38
N ASP A 96 -1.13 12.62 5.62
CA ASP A 96 -0.35 12.87 6.84
C ASP A 96 -1.30 13.29 7.96
N LEU A 97 -1.84 12.30 8.68
CA LEU A 97 -2.83 12.52 9.75
C LEU A 97 -2.26 13.36 10.90
N GLN A 98 -0.94 13.28 11.20
CA GLN A 98 -0.36 14.12 12.24
C GLN A 98 -0.42 15.60 11.85
N LEU A 99 -0.03 15.94 10.63
CA LEU A 99 -0.13 17.32 10.13
C LEU A 99 -1.57 17.81 10.06
N ALA A 100 -2.52 16.93 9.77
CA ALA A 100 -3.93 17.28 9.77
C ALA A 100 -4.44 17.58 11.19
N VAL A 101 -4.10 16.73 12.18
CA VAL A 101 -4.45 16.93 13.59
C VAL A 101 -3.82 18.21 14.13
N ASP A 102 -2.51 18.42 13.91
CA ASP A 102 -1.80 19.62 14.37
C ASP A 102 -2.43 20.90 13.79
N SER A 103 -2.87 20.84 12.53
CA SER A 103 -3.56 21.96 11.88
C SER A 103 -4.92 22.24 12.51
N LEU A 104 -5.71 21.19 12.81
CA LEU A 104 -7.00 21.31 13.46
C LEU A 104 -6.87 21.84 14.90
N GLU A 105 -5.89 21.35 15.65
CA GLU A 105 -5.58 21.84 17.01
C GLU A 105 -5.18 23.33 17.00
N SER A 106 -4.37 23.75 16.01
CA SER A 106 -3.99 25.15 15.83
C SER A 106 -5.22 26.04 15.59
N VAL A 107 -6.13 25.62 14.71
CA VAL A 107 -7.38 26.35 14.43
C VAL A 107 -8.28 26.38 15.67
N ALA A 108 -8.43 25.27 16.35
CA ALA A 108 -9.24 25.18 17.58
C ALA A 108 -8.72 26.11 18.69
N ALA A 109 -7.40 26.32 18.75
CA ALA A 109 -6.76 27.27 19.68
C ALA A 109 -6.81 28.73 19.20
N GLY A 110 -7.51 29.05 18.10
CA GLY A 110 -7.57 30.41 17.53
C GLY A 110 -6.32 30.82 16.74
N GLY A 111 -5.43 29.87 16.43
CA GLY A 111 -4.22 30.10 15.65
C GLY A 111 -4.47 30.03 14.13
N THR A 112 -3.38 30.14 13.37
CA THR A 112 -3.40 30.05 11.92
C THR A 112 -2.65 28.81 11.44
N VAL A 113 -3.14 28.16 10.39
CA VAL A 113 -2.45 27.03 9.75
C VAL A 113 -1.41 27.56 8.76
N SER A 114 -0.19 27.00 8.84
CA SER A 114 0.85 27.29 7.86
C SER A 114 0.41 26.78 6.47
N PRO A 115 0.43 27.61 5.41
CA PRO A 115 0.13 27.16 4.05
C PRO A 115 1.04 25.99 3.58
N ALA A 116 2.29 25.98 4.02
CA ALA A 116 3.23 24.91 3.70
C ALA A 116 2.84 23.61 4.40
N ALA A 117 2.47 23.64 5.68
CA ALA A 117 1.97 22.45 6.41
C ALA A 117 0.68 21.93 5.78
N PHE A 118 -0.27 22.82 5.49
CA PHE A 118 -1.52 22.45 4.84
C PHE A 118 -1.28 21.77 3.46
N SER A 119 -0.41 22.34 2.62
CA SER A 119 -0.12 21.80 1.29
C SER A 119 0.54 20.42 1.31
N THR A 120 1.15 20.03 2.42
CA THR A 120 1.82 18.73 2.58
C THR A 120 1.02 17.70 3.38
N SER A 121 -0.10 18.12 4.01
CA SER A 121 -0.96 17.20 4.78
C SER A 121 -1.88 16.33 3.92
N VAL A 122 -2.14 16.74 2.69
CA VAL A 122 -3.05 16.04 1.77
C VAL A 122 -2.42 14.76 1.20
N HIS A 123 -3.24 13.74 0.96
CA HIS A 123 -2.77 12.41 0.53
C HIS A 123 -2.03 12.41 -0.82
N ASN A 124 -2.24 13.39 -1.70
CA ASN A 124 -1.54 13.50 -2.97
C ASN A 124 -0.18 14.23 -2.89
N ALA A 125 0.17 14.84 -1.76
CA ALA A 125 1.44 15.56 -1.63
C ALA A 125 2.69 14.65 -1.72
N PRO A 126 2.77 13.48 -1.06
CA PRO A 126 3.90 12.58 -1.19
C PRO A 126 4.18 12.13 -2.64
N PRO A 127 3.22 11.59 -3.41
CA PRO A 127 3.49 11.14 -4.76
C PRO A 127 3.78 12.30 -5.71
N ALA A 128 3.19 13.49 -5.53
CA ALA A 128 3.51 14.67 -6.31
C ALA A 128 4.95 15.13 -6.09
N LEU A 129 5.43 15.17 -4.85
CA LEU A 129 6.83 15.50 -4.57
C LEU A 129 7.79 14.44 -5.11
N LEU A 130 7.43 13.16 -5.06
CA LEU A 130 8.22 12.09 -5.66
C LEU A 130 8.27 12.22 -7.19
N SER A 131 7.16 12.49 -7.85
CA SER A 131 7.13 12.65 -9.31
C SER A 131 8.04 13.80 -9.76
N ILE A 132 7.99 14.94 -9.07
CA ILE A 132 8.90 16.08 -9.32
C ILE A 132 10.36 15.68 -9.09
N ALA A 133 10.62 14.98 -7.98
CA ALA A 133 11.99 14.60 -7.62
C ALA A 133 12.64 13.63 -8.61
N LEU A 134 11.83 12.79 -9.25
CA LEU A 134 12.27 11.75 -10.16
C LEU A 134 12.07 12.12 -11.63
N GLY A 135 11.53 13.31 -11.92
CA GLY A 135 11.22 13.74 -13.28
C GLY A 135 10.15 12.89 -13.96
N HIS A 136 9.25 12.28 -13.17
CA HIS A 136 8.15 11.47 -13.68
C HIS A 136 7.09 12.38 -14.33
N THR A 137 6.69 12.03 -15.55
CA THR A 137 5.72 12.78 -16.35
C THR A 137 4.50 11.95 -16.76
N GLY A 138 4.44 10.69 -16.33
CA GLY A 138 3.31 9.79 -16.56
C GLY A 138 2.09 10.13 -15.71
N ASN A 139 1.03 9.36 -15.90
CA ASN A 139 -0.19 9.49 -15.11
C ASN A 139 0.09 9.20 -13.62
N LEU A 140 -0.45 10.05 -12.75
CA LEU A 140 -0.38 9.88 -11.31
C LEU A 140 -1.77 10.03 -10.69
N THR A 141 -2.28 8.95 -10.14
CA THR A 141 -3.55 8.91 -9.42
C THR A 141 -3.27 8.80 -7.93
N ALA A 142 -3.82 9.71 -7.13
CA ALA A 142 -3.78 9.64 -5.68
C ALA A 142 -5.20 9.44 -5.13
N LEU A 143 -5.37 8.49 -4.23
CA LEU A 143 -6.66 8.15 -3.66
C LEU A 143 -6.56 7.83 -2.16
N ALA A 144 -7.71 7.90 -1.49
CA ALA A 144 -7.88 7.50 -0.11
C ALA A 144 -9.14 6.62 -0.03
N GLY A 145 -8.96 5.33 0.21
CA GLY A 145 -10.04 4.34 0.33
C GLY A 145 -10.33 3.94 1.78
N GLY A 146 -9.91 4.76 2.75
CA GLY A 146 -10.01 4.39 4.15
C GLY A 146 -9.20 3.12 4.45
N PRO A 147 -9.71 2.20 5.29
CA PRO A 147 -9.03 0.94 5.60
C PRO A 147 -8.75 0.08 4.37
N PHE A 148 -9.46 0.28 3.28
CA PHE A 148 -9.39 -0.48 2.03
C PHE A 148 -8.67 0.30 0.91
N SER A 149 -7.71 1.14 1.30
CA SER A 149 -6.94 1.94 0.36
C SER A 149 -6.16 1.09 -0.65
N LEU A 150 -5.66 -0.09 -0.23
CA LEU A 150 -4.97 -1.00 -1.13
C LEU A 150 -5.92 -1.62 -2.16
N GLU A 151 -7.12 -2.02 -1.75
CA GLU A 151 -8.15 -2.57 -2.62
C GLU A 151 -8.58 -1.55 -3.67
N ALA A 152 -8.90 -0.33 -3.24
CA ALA A 152 -9.26 0.76 -4.16
C ALA A 152 -8.12 1.11 -5.12
N ALA A 153 -6.87 1.09 -4.63
CA ALA A 153 -5.69 1.30 -5.47
C ALA A 153 -5.49 0.17 -6.48
N PHE A 154 -5.72 -1.08 -6.07
CA PHE A 154 -5.60 -2.22 -6.96
C PHE A 154 -6.65 -2.17 -8.08
N GLU A 155 -7.91 -1.88 -7.77
CA GLU A 155 -8.96 -1.70 -8.77
C GLU A 155 -8.62 -0.56 -9.75
N SER A 156 -8.14 0.58 -9.24
CA SER A 156 -7.70 1.69 -10.07
C SER A 156 -6.52 1.31 -10.96
N ALA A 157 -5.53 0.58 -10.41
CA ALA A 157 -4.37 0.13 -11.16
C ALA A 157 -4.74 -0.87 -12.28
N VAL A 158 -5.66 -1.80 -12.00
CA VAL A 158 -6.18 -2.72 -13.03
C VAL A 158 -6.84 -1.94 -14.16
N GLY A 159 -7.61 -0.88 -13.84
CA GLY A 159 -8.16 0.00 -14.87
C GLY A 159 -7.09 0.64 -15.76
N LEU A 160 -5.99 1.11 -15.18
CA LEU A 160 -4.88 1.70 -15.94
C LEU A 160 -4.08 0.68 -16.76
N LEU A 161 -4.10 -0.60 -16.39
CA LEU A 161 -3.47 -1.65 -17.19
C LEU A 161 -4.14 -1.87 -18.55
N PHE A 162 -5.34 -1.35 -18.81
CA PHE A 162 -5.91 -1.30 -20.16
C PHE A 162 -5.17 -0.32 -21.07
N GLU A 163 -4.53 0.70 -20.51
CA GLU A 163 -3.83 1.75 -21.26
C GLU A 163 -2.30 1.55 -21.23
N ALA A 164 -1.75 0.95 -20.19
CA ALA A 164 -0.32 0.77 -19.99
C ALA A 164 0.05 -0.69 -19.72
N PRO A 165 1.24 -1.18 -20.16
CA PRO A 165 1.67 -2.56 -19.90
C PRO A 165 2.00 -2.81 -18.43
N GLN A 166 2.42 -1.78 -17.70
CA GLN A 166 2.79 -1.84 -16.29
C GLN A 166 2.21 -0.66 -15.53
N VAL A 167 1.88 -0.87 -14.26
CA VAL A 167 1.42 0.17 -13.31
C VAL A 167 2.16 -0.01 -11.99
N LEU A 168 2.66 1.08 -11.44
CA LEU A 168 3.20 1.12 -10.09
C LEU A 168 2.09 1.45 -9.10
N LEU A 169 1.82 0.55 -8.17
CA LEU A 169 0.91 0.77 -7.05
C LEU A 169 1.71 0.94 -5.76
N ILE A 170 1.43 1.98 -4.99
CA ILE A 170 2.00 2.24 -3.67
C ILE A 170 0.87 2.52 -2.70
N CYS A 171 0.83 1.79 -1.59
CA CYS A 171 -0.02 2.09 -0.44
C CYS A 171 0.87 2.40 0.75
N ALA A 172 0.73 3.59 1.35
CA ALA A 172 1.60 4.03 2.44
C ALA A 172 0.81 4.81 3.48
N ASP A 173 1.01 4.47 4.74
CA ASP A 173 0.39 5.17 5.86
C ASP A 173 1.37 5.34 7.03
N LEU A 174 1.12 6.35 7.84
CA LEU A 174 1.82 6.57 9.10
C LEU A 174 1.04 5.91 10.24
N LYS A 175 1.76 5.61 11.31
CA LYS A 175 1.13 5.31 12.60
C LYS A 175 0.15 6.44 12.95
N PRO A 176 -1.12 6.14 13.21
CA PRO A 176 -2.10 7.18 13.51
C PRO A 176 -1.72 7.95 14.77
N PRO A 177 -2.01 9.27 14.81
CA PRO A 177 -1.85 10.07 16.03
C PRO A 177 -2.73 9.53 17.17
N VAL A 178 -2.24 9.64 18.40
CA VAL A 178 -2.96 9.15 19.60
C VAL A 178 -4.35 9.77 19.75
N GLN A 179 -4.55 10.99 19.27
CA GLN A 179 -5.83 11.70 19.29
C GLN A 179 -6.91 11.01 18.45
N THR A 180 -6.54 10.20 17.47
CA THR A 180 -7.49 9.48 16.62
C THR A 180 -8.05 8.21 17.27
N ASN A 181 -7.43 7.75 18.36
CA ASN A 181 -7.72 6.48 19.03
C ASN A 181 -7.73 5.29 18.03
N ALA A 182 -6.97 5.39 16.97
CA ALA A 182 -6.81 4.35 15.96
C ALA A 182 -5.48 3.61 16.15
N ALA A 183 -5.47 2.30 15.89
CA ALA A 183 -4.25 1.51 15.86
C ALA A 183 -3.71 1.47 14.42
N GLY A 184 -2.39 1.32 14.30
CA GLY A 184 -1.71 1.20 13.01
C GLY A 184 -0.21 1.33 13.18
N VAL A 185 0.52 1.03 12.13
CA VAL A 185 1.97 1.12 12.06
C VAL A 185 2.38 1.93 10.83
N THR A 186 3.50 2.65 10.94
CA THR A 186 4.10 3.32 9.78
C THR A 186 4.60 2.28 8.80
N HIS A 187 4.13 2.33 7.56
CA HIS A 187 4.51 1.37 6.52
C HIS A 187 4.33 1.94 5.11
N ALA A 188 4.94 1.28 4.15
CA ALA A 188 4.62 1.41 2.74
C ALA A 188 4.71 0.04 2.07
N VAL A 189 3.72 -0.27 1.25
CA VAL A 189 3.65 -1.47 0.41
C VAL A 189 3.62 -1.03 -1.04
N GLY A 190 4.46 -1.61 -1.87
CA GLY A 190 4.50 -1.36 -3.30
C GLY A 190 4.33 -2.64 -4.11
N LEU A 191 3.59 -2.54 -5.21
CA LEU A 191 3.43 -3.59 -6.21
C LEU A 191 3.71 -3.01 -7.60
N LEU A 192 4.55 -3.69 -8.37
CA LEU A 192 4.64 -3.47 -9.80
C LEU A 192 3.70 -4.47 -10.47
N LEU A 193 2.65 -3.93 -11.07
CA LEU A 193 1.61 -4.72 -11.71
C LEU A 193 1.83 -4.76 -13.22
N GLY A 194 1.57 -5.91 -13.84
CA GLY A 194 1.62 -6.11 -15.27
C GLY A 194 0.25 -6.44 -15.84
N ARG A 195 0.05 -6.02 -17.10
CA ARG A 195 -1.15 -6.37 -17.86
C ARG A 195 -1.23 -7.87 -18.03
N GLN A 196 -2.40 -8.42 -17.79
CA GLN A 196 -2.74 -9.77 -18.24
C GLN A 196 -3.35 -9.73 -19.63
N HIS A 197 -3.11 -10.78 -20.39
CA HIS A 197 -3.87 -11.00 -21.61
C HIS A 197 -5.35 -11.20 -21.25
N GLU A 198 -6.23 -10.48 -21.94
CA GLU A 198 -7.67 -10.57 -21.75
C GLU A 198 -8.15 -12.00 -21.88
N THR A 199 -8.92 -12.48 -20.90
CA THR A 199 -9.76 -13.65 -21.06
C THR A 199 -11.19 -13.19 -21.17
N ALA A 200 -11.91 -13.72 -22.15
CA ALA A 200 -13.35 -13.47 -22.30
C ALA A 200 -14.15 -14.09 -21.15
N ASP A 201 -13.58 -15.07 -20.42
CA ASP A 201 -14.21 -15.77 -19.30
C ASP A 201 -13.56 -15.35 -17.98
N PRO A 202 -14.30 -14.67 -17.09
CA PRO A 202 -13.81 -14.30 -15.74
C PRO A 202 -13.33 -15.48 -14.89
N ASN A 203 -13.72 -16.71 -15.21
CA ASN A 203 -13.30 -17.89 -14.46
C ASN A 203 -11.96 -18.46 -14.95
N GLN A 204 -11.48 -18.05 -16.12
CA GLN A 204 -10.22 -18.53 -16.72
C GLN A 204 -9.01 -17.67 -16.32
N TRP A 205 -9.17 -16.64 -15.49
CA TRP A 205 -8.05 -15.78 -15.10
C TRP A 205 -6.87 -16.56 -14.50
N ARG A 206 -7.14 -17.71 -13.84
CA ARG A 206 -6.09 -18.58 -13.27
C ARG A 206 -5.26 -19.31 -14.33
N GLU A 207 -5.87 -19.65 -15.47
CA GLU A 207 -5.18 -20.34 -16.57
C GLU A 207 -4.31 -19.36 -17.35
N VAL A 208 -4.78 -18.12 -17.49
CA VAL A 208 -4.03 -17.03 -18.16
C VAL A 208 -2.85 -16.58 -17.32
N CYS A 209 -2.95 -16.66 -16.01
CA CYS A 209 -1.87 -16.36 -15.05
C CYS A 209 -0.78 -17.46 -14.95
N ALA A 210 -0.72 -18.40 -15.86
CA ALA A 210 0.24 -19.51 -15.80
C ALA A 210 1.72 -19.10 -15.88
N LYS A 211 2.02 -17.83 -16.18
CA LYS A 211 3.40 -17.33 -16.36
C LYS A 211 3.98 -16.60 -15.13
N GLY A 212 3.24 -16.52 -14.00
CA GLY A 212 3.74 -15.85 -12.80
C GLY A 212 2.66 -15.63 -11.73
N PRO A 213 3.01 -15.07 -10.57
CA PRO A 213 2.06 -14.81 -9.51
C PRO A 213 1.09 -13.72 -9.96
N CYS A 214 -0.19 -14.00 -9.83
CA CYS A 214 -1.26 -13.07 -10.12
C CYS A 214 -2.17 -12.92 -8.92
N ALA A 215 -2.70 -11.73 -8.75
CA ALA A 215 -3.77 -11.44 -7.80
C ALA A 215 -5.03 -10.96 -8.52
N ALA A 216 -6.16 -11.30 -7.95
CA ALA A 216 -7.47 -10.84 -8.38
C ALA A 216 -8.24 -10.33 -7.17
N LEU A 217 -9.06 -9.32 -7.38
CA LEU A 217 -9.94 -8.73 -6.38
C LEU A 217 -11.39 -8.76 -6.87
N THR A 218 -12.28 -9.22 -6.02
CA THR A 218 -13.72 -9.17 -6.23
C THR A 218 -14.39 -8.52 -5.04
N THR A 219 -15.20 -7.51 -5.29
CA THR A 219 -15.99 -6.84 -4.26
C THR A 219 -17.46 -7.26 -4.40
N ARG A 220 -18.09 -7.65 -3.31
CA ARG A 220 -19.51 -7.99 -3.24
C ARG A 220 -20.18 -7.39 -2.01
N PRO A 221 -21.50 -7.14 -2.04
CA PRO A 221 -22.26 -6.77 -0.85
C PRO A 221 -22.13 -7.84 0.26
N LEU A 222 -22.27 -7.40 1.52
CA LEU A 222 -22.33 -8.30 2.65
C LEU A 222 -23.59 -9.16 2.61
N SER A 223 -23.48 -10.40 3.04
CA SER A 223 -24.64 -11.24 3.37
C SER A 223 -25.25 -10.81 4.71
N ALA A 224 -26.50 -11.20 4.96
CA ALA A 224 -27.20 -10.88 6.20
C ALA A 224 -26.46 -11.39 7.46
N SER A 225 -25.76 -12.51 7.38
CA SER A 225 -24.97 -13.07 8.48
C SER A 225 -23.67 -12.27 8.73
N GLU A 226 -23.07 -11.73 7.68
CA GLU A 226 -21.83 -10.93 7.77
C GLU A 226 -22.12 -9.52 8.32
N THR A 227 -23.30 -8.96 8.05
CA THR A 227 -23.70 -7.62 8.55
C THR A 227 -23.87 -7.59 10.08
N SER A 228 -24.10 -8.74 10.73
CA SER A 228 -24.26 -8.85 12.18
C SER A 228 -22.93 -9.05 12.95
N ASP A 229 -21.81 -9.17 12.26
CA ASP A 229 -20.50 -9.39 12.89
C ASP A 229 -19.89 -8.03 13.34
N ASN A 230 -19.75 -7.84 14.66
CA ASN A 230 -19.15 -6.63 15.27
C ASN A 230 -17.67 -6.39 14.89
N ARG A 231 -17.03 -7.27 14.10
CA ARG A 231 -15.66 -7.07 13.60
C ARG A 231 -15.55 -5.94 12.58
N LEU A 232 -16.67 -5.46 12.05
CA LEU A 232 -16.74 -4.35 11.09
C LEU A 232 -16.37 -2.98 11.69
N ASP A 233 -16.26 -2.87 13.01
CA ASP A 233 -15.96 -1.61 13.71
C ASP A 233 -14.47 -1.41 14.07
N THR A 234 -13.59 -2.33 13.68
CA THR A 234 -12.17 -2.23 14.00
C THR A 234 -11.43 -1.30 13.05
N LEU A 235 -11.57 0.00 13.29
CA LEU A 235 -10.56 1.01 12.88
C LEU A 235 -9.22 0.79 13.62
N GLY A 236 -9.06 -0.30 14.34
CA GLY A 236 -7.99 -0.56 15.28
C GLY A 236 -7.16 -1.83 15.02
N GLY A 237 -7.26 -2.42 13.84
CA GLY A 237 -6.46 -3.57 13.44
C GLY A 237 -5.10 -3.19 12.82
N PRO A 238 -4.24 -4.18 12.51
CA PRO A 238 -3.06 -3.98 11.69
C PRO A 238 -3.46 -3.37 10.35
N SER A 239 -2.53 -2.67 9.68
CA SER A 239 -2.83 -2.06 8.39
C SER A 239 -3.31 -3.12 7.40
N PRO A 240 -4.49 -2.97 6.78
CA PRO A 240 -5.02 -3.94 5.82
C PRO A 240 -4.05 -4.23 4.66
N ALA A 241 -3.28 -3.24 4.23
CA ALA A 241 -2.25 -3.43 3.20
C ALA A 241 -1.15 -4.41 3.63
N LEU A 242 -0.78 -4.42 4.91
CA LEU A 242 0.18 -5.37 5.46
C LEU A 242 -0.40 -6.78 5.55
N GLU A 243 -1.68 -6.91 5.88
CA GLU A 243 -2.37 -8.20 5.91
C GLU A 243 -2.43 -8.84 4.52
N VAL A 244 -2.77 -8.06 3.50
CA VAL A 244 -2.75 -8.54 2.11
C VAL A 244 -1.34 -8.93 1.69
N LEU A 245 -0.32 -8.11 2.01
CA LEU A 245 1.07 -8.43 1.69
C LEU A 245 1.50 -9.74 2.37
N ALA A 246 1.17 -9.91 3.64
CA ALA A 246 1.47 -11.12 4.39
C ALA A 246 0.83 -12.36 3.77
N TRP A 247 -0.44 -12.24 3.42
CA TRP A 247 -1.14 -13.32 2.74
C TRP A 247 -0.52 -13.62 1.38
N LEU A 248 -0.18 -12.62 0.58
CA LEU A 248 0.46 -12.80 -0.72
C LEU A 248 1.77 -13.58 -0.60
N LEU A 249 2.58 -13.29 0.44
CA LEU A 249 3.92 -13.83 0.63
C LEU A 249 3.95 -15.14 1.43
N GLY A 250 3.14 -15.25 2.46
CA GLY A 250 3.28 -16.27 3.52
C GLY A 250 2.21 -17.36 3.52
N SER A 251 1.00 -17.07 3.09
CA SER A 251 -0.11 -18.02 3.18
C SER A 251 -0.17 -18.98 1.98
N ASP A 252 -0.58 -20.22 2.23
CA ASP A 252 -0.98 -21.19 1.18
C ASP A 252 -2.43 -21.01 0.75
N ASP A 253 -3.22 -20.27 1.54
CA ASP A 253 -4.61 -20.00 1.21
C ASP A 253 -4.71 -19.24 -0.12
N ARG A 254 -5.57 -19.71 -0.99
CA ARG A 254 -5.79 -19.11 -2.32
C ARG A 254 -6.65 -17.87 -2.27
N THR A 255 -7.35 -17.65 -1.18
CA THR A 255 -8.24 -16.50 -0.99
C THR A 255 -8.00 -15.85 0.36
N PHE A 256 -8.26 -14.56 0.42
CA PHE A 256 -8.22 -13.74 1.62
C PHE A 256 -9.36 -12.73 1.54
N THR A 257 -10.06 -12.47 2.65
CA THR A 257 -11.23 -11.59 2.64
C THR A 257 -11.09 -10.51 3.69
N HIS A 258 -11.17 -9.27 3.25
CA HIS A 258 -11.43 -8.12 4.10
C HIS A 258 -12.91 -7.77 4.09
N PHE A 259 -13.42 -7.27 5.21
CA PHE A 259 -14.78 -6.79 5.34
C PHE A 259 -14.80 -5.33 5.73
N ASP A 260 -15.65 -4.55 5.08
CA ASP A 260 -16.09 -3.24 5.54
C ASP A 260 -17.57 -3.28 5.93
N ARG A 261 -18.16 -2.13 6.30
CA ARG A 261 -19.58 -2.03 6.70
C ARG A 261 -20.56 -2.32 5.57
N HIS A 262 -20.12 -2.40 4.34
CA HIS A 262 -20.96 -2.46 3.15
C HIS A 262 -20.61 -3.62 2.22
N ALA A 263 -19.37 -4.07 2.23
CA ALA A 263 -18.85 -5.01 1.26
C ALA A 263 -17.83 -6.00 1.85
N ALA A 264 -17.69 -7.12 1.17
CA ALA A 264 -16.58 -8.04 1.31
C ALA A 264 -15.65 -7.88 0.11
N HIS A 265 -14.37 -7.63 0.40
CA HIS A 265 -13.29 -7.54 -0.57
C HIS A 265 -12.53 -8.85 -0.58
N ILE A 266 -12.73 -9.64 -1.61
CA ILE A 266 -12.20 -10.99 -1.72
C ILE A 266 -11.00 -10.98 -2.65
N TRP A 267 -9.82 -11.14 -2.07
CA TRP A 267 -8.58 -11.37 -2.79
C TRP A 267 -8.44 -12.83 -3.18
N ALA A 268 -7.90 -13.09 -4.35
CA ALA A 268 -7.52 -14.43 -4.80
C ALA A 268 -6.13 -14.37 -5.45
N LYS A 269 -5.33 -15.44 -5.32
CA LYS A 269 -4.01 -15.54 -5.96
C LYS A 269 -3.81 -16.88 -6.63
N THR A 270 -2.93 -16.92 -7.65
CA THR A 270 -2.55 -18.15 -8.35
C THR A 270 -1.48 -18.94 -7.60
N SER A 271 -0.50 -18.23 -7.01
CA SER A 271 0.60 -18.79 -6.25
C SER A 271 1.07 -17.79 -5.19
N ARG A 272 1.92 -18.22 -4.27
CA ARG A 272 2.67 -17.29 -3.42
C ARG A 272 3.54 -16.38 -4.28
N LEU A 273 3.76 -15.15 -3.83
CA LEU A 273 4.84 -14.33 -4.35
C LEU A 273 6.16 -14.97 -3.89
N GLU A 274 6.83 -15.69 -4.77
CA GLU A 274 8.10 -16.31 -4.45
C GLU A 274 9.17 -15.28 -4.10
N ALA A 275 10.13 -15.71 -3.27
CA ALA A 275 11.28 -14.91 -2.89
C ALA A 275 12.17 -14.54 -4.10
N GLU A 276 12.05 -15.25 -5.19
CA GLU A 276 12.78 -15.06 -6.45
C GLU A 276 11.80 -14.71 -7.59
N THR A 277 11.46 -13.44 -7.74
CA THR A 277 11.25 -12.95 -9.09
C THR A 277 12.62 -12.93 -9.74
N ARG A 278 12.85 -13.85 -10.68
CA ARG A 278 14.07 -13.93 -11.48
C ARG A 278 14.34 -12.54 -12.04
N HIS A 279 15.49 -11.97 -11.66
CA HIS A 279 16.07 -10.89 -12.45
C HIS A 279 16.33 -11.45 -13.86
N PRO A 280 15.95 -10.72 -14.92
CA PRO A 280 16.40 -11.04 -16.26
C PRO A 280 17.92 -10.94 -16.36
#